data_06207616d67d250088a193fbf6b1b480
#
_entry.id   06207616d67d250088a193fbf6b1b480
#
_cell.length_a   1.000
_cell.length_b   1.000
_cell.length_c   1.000
_cell.angle_alpha   90.00
_cell.angle_beta   90.00
_cell.angle_gamma   90.00
#
_symmetry.space_group_name_H-M   'P 1'
#
loop_
_entity.id
_entity.type
_entity.pdbx_description
1 polymer ?
#
loop_
_entity_poly.entity_id
_entity_poly.type
_entity_poly.pdbx_seq_one_letter_code
_entity_poly.pdbx_strand_id
1 'polypeptide(L)'
;KALNDLAGIESGIMTTVHAYTGDQMILDGPQRKGDLRRARAGAQNIVPNSTGAAKAIGLVIPELNGKLIGSAQRVPTPTGSTTILVAKVKKSVTKDEINAYMKSVASDSFAYNEDQIVSSDIIGETHGSIFDATQTMVGEENLVQVVSWYDNENSYTSQMVRTIKYFAEL
;
A
#
# COMPACT_ATOMS: atom_id res chain seq x y z
N LYS A 1 10.13 1.73 1.88
CA LYS A 1 11.51 2.26 2.06
C LYS A 1 11.75 2.66 3.51
N ALA A 2 10.94 3.51 4.12
CA ALA A 2 11.16 4.00 5.49
C ALA A 2 11.39 2.86 6.52
N LEU A 3 10.56 1.82 6.54
CA LEU A 3 10.78 0.68 7.45
C LEU A 3 12.10 -0.05 7.16
N ASN A 4 12.47 -0.20 5.89
CA ASN A 4 13.74 -0.82 5.53
C ASN A 4 14.94 0.02 5.97
N ASP A 5 14.86 1.34 5.84
CA ASP A 5 15.93 2.26 6.28
C ASP A 5 16.10 2.24 7.81
N LEU A 6 14.99 2.14 8.55
CA LEU A 6 15.02 2.08 10.02
C LEU A 6 15.55 0.75 10.54
N ALA A 7 15.03 -0.36 10.04
CA ALA A 7 15.18 -1.67 10.70
C ALA A 7 15.72 -2.79 9.80
N GLY A 8 15.82 -2.56 8.49
CA GLY A 8 16.28 -3.55 7.51
C GLY A 8 15.31 -4.73 7.36
N ILE A 9 14.59 -4.80 6.24
CA ILE A 9 13.65 -5.91 5.99
C ILE A 9 14.43 -7.15 5.54
N GLU A 10 14.20 -8.27 6.21
CA GLU A 10 14.72 -9.59 5.82
C GLU A 10 13.79 -10.29 4.83
N SER A 11 12.50 -10.33 5.18
CA SER A 11 11.43 -10.91 4.35
C SER A 11 10.09 -10.35 4.76
N GLY A 12 9.08 -10.49 3.90
CA GLY A 12 7.75 -9.99 4.27
C GLY A 12 6.66 -10.35 3.27
N ILE A 13 5.43 -10.15 3.73
CA ILE A 13 4.21 -10.31 2.94
C ILE A 13 3.51 -8.96 2.91
N MET A 14 3.22 -8.50 1.70
CA MET A 14 2.41 -7.30 1.48
C MET A 14 1.03 -7.72 1.00
N THR A 15 0.01 -7.30 1.69
CA THR A 15 -1.38 -7.50 1.28
C THR A 15 -2.03 -6.15 1.04
N THR A 16 -2.56 -5.96 -0.16
CA THR A 16 -3.34 -4.77 -0.47
C THR A 16 -4.83 -5.10 -0.40
N VAL A 17 -5.58 -4.36 0.42
CA VAL A 17 -7.04 -4.32 0.36
C VAL A 17 -7.40 -3.14 -0.53
N HIS A 18 -7.89 -3.43 -1.73
CA HIS A 18 -8.00 -2.47 -2.82
C HIS A 18 -9.44 -2.20 -3.20
N ALA A 19 -9.77 -0.96 -3.46
CA ALA A 19 -11.05 -0.59 -4.07
C ALA A 19 -11.23 -1.33 -5.41
N TYR A 20 -12.47 -1.59 -5.84
CA TYR A 20 -12.71 -2.11 -7.19
C TYR A 20 -12.32 -1.08 -8.24
N THR A 21 -11.96 -1.54 -9.43
CA THR A 21 -11.52 -0.65 -10.53
C THR A 21 -12.18 -1.06 -11.83
N GLY A 22 -12.10 -0.20 -12.84
CA GLY A 22 -12.74 -0.37 -14.14
C GLY A 22 -12.28 -1.58 -14.98
N ASP A 23 -11.28 -2.33 -14.54
CA ASP A 23 -10.90 -3.60 -15.15
C ASP A 23 -11.69 -4.81 -14.61
N GLN A 24 -12.52 -4.60 -13.59
CA GLN A 24 -13.47 -5.58 -13.06
C GLN A 24 -14.86 -5.38 -13.69
N MET A 25 -15.64 -6.43 -13.68
CA MET A 25 -17.07 -6.33 -14.01
C MET A 25 -17.82 -5.75 -12.80
N ILE A 26 -18.70 -4.79 -13.05
CA ILE A 26 -19.61 -4.23 -12.01
C ILE A 26 -20.70 -5.23 -11.67
N LEU A 27 -21.32 -5.82 -12.70
CA LEU A 27 -22.17 -7.01 -12.59
C LEU A 27 -21.40 -8.23 -13.07
N ASP A 28 -21.85 -9.43 -12.72
CA ASP A 28 -21.29 -10.67 -13.27
C ASP A 28 -21.31 -10.62 -14.83
N GLY A 29 -20.19 -10.97 -15.45
CA GLY A 29 -20.07 -10.95 -16.89
C GLY A 29 -18.66 -11.30 -17.38
N PRO A 30 -18.47 -11.51 -18.70
CA PRO A 30 -17.19 -11.89 -19.25
C PRO A 30 -16.16 -10.75 -19.10
N GLN A 31 -15.07 -11.03 -18.41
CA GLN A 31 -13.95 -10.11 -18.28
C GLN A 31 -13.02 -10.22 -19.50
N ARG A 32 -12.51 -9.08 -19.98
CA ARG A 32 -11.74 -8.94 -21.23
C ARG A 32 -10.52 -9.86 -21.37
N LYS A 33 -9.89 -10.24 -20.24
CA LYS A 33 -8.70 -11.10 -20.19
C LYS A 33 -9.01 -12.52 -19.73
N GLY A 34 -10.30 -12.87 -19.58
CA GLY A 34 -10.73 -14.19 -19.14
C GLY A 34 -10.49 -14.49 -17.64
N ASP A 35 -10.23 -13.48 -16.82
CA ASP A 35 -10.08 -13.65 -15.38
C ASP A 35 -11.46 -13.91 -14.74
N LEU A 36 -11.68 -15.14 -14.29
CA LEU A 36 -12.96 -15.59 -13.74
C LEU A 36 -13.31 -14.90 -12.40
N ARG A 37 -12.33 -14.45 -11.64
CA ARG A 37 -12.57 -13.69 -10.40
C ARG A 37 -12.95 -12.25 -10.69
N ARG A 38 -12.27 -11.59 -11.61
CA ARG A 38 -12.60 -10.23 -12.05
C ARG A 38 -13.89 -10.16 -12.89
N ALA A 39 -14.39 -11.30 -13.34
CA ALA A 39 -15.69 -11.45 -14.02
C ALA A 39 -16.89 -11.38 -13.05
N ARG A 40 -16.65 -11.50 -11.73
CA ARG A 40 -17.68 -11.43 -10.71
C ARG A 40 -17.93 -9.99 -10.27
N ALA A 41 -19.20 -9.70 -9.93
CA ALA A 41 -19.67 -8.38 -9.54
C ALA A 41 -18.79 -7.72 -8.45
N GLY A 42 -18.02 -6.70 -8.85
CA GLY A 42 -17.02 -6.04 -8.02
C GLY A 42 -17.60 -5.32 -6.80
N ALA A 43 -18.85 -4.83 -6.92
CA ALA A 43 -19.55 -4.14 -5.84
C ALA A 43 -20.19 -5.08 -4.79
N GLN A 44 -20.06 -6.42 -4.95
CA GLN A 44 -20.66 -7.41 -4.06
C GLN A 44 -19.68 -8.44 -3.50
N ASN A 45 -18.46 -8.49 -4.06
CA ASN A 45 -17.54 -9.59 -3.76
C ASN A 45 -16.19 -9.07 -3.26
N ILE A 46 -15.59 -9.83 -2.35
CA ILE A 46 -14.16 -9.78 -2.10
C ILE A 46 -13.49 -10.60 -3.20
N VAL A 47 -12.65 -9.97 -4.02
CA VAL A 47 -12.05 -10.59 -5.20
C VAL A 47 -10.54 -10.73 -5.00
N PRO A 48 -10.04 -11.97 -4.75
CA PRO A 48 -8.61 -12.22 -4.65
C PRO A 48 -7.92 -11.96 -6.00
N ASN A 49 -6.80 -11.25 -5.96
CA ASN A 49 -6.01 -10.92 -7.14
C ASN A 49 -4.52 -11.11 -6.89
N SER A 50 -3.79 -11.46 -7.94
CA SER A 50 -2.35 -11.30 -7.93
C SER A 50 -1.98 -9.82 -8.03
N THR A 51 -0.85 -9.44 -7.46
CA THR A 51 -0.29 -8.10 -7.63
C THR A 51 1.15 -8.17 -8.09
N GLY A 52 1.50 -7.30 -9.03
CA GLY A 52 2.90 -7.08 -9.43
C GLY A 52 3.68 -6.16 -8.50
N ALA A 53 3.02 -5.57 -7.50
CA ALA A 53 3.61 -4.53 -6.65
C ALA A 53 4.86 -5.02 -5.90
N ALA A 54 4.87 -6.25 -5.37
CA ALA A 54 6.05 -6.80 -4.70
C ALA A 54 7.28 -6.92 -5.63
N LYS A 55 7.07 -7.26 -6.91
CA LYS A 55 8.14 -7.26 -7.92
C LYS A 55 8.58 -5.84 -8.26
N ALA A 56 7.65 -4.91 -8.37
CA ALA A 56 7.95 -3.50 -8.67
C ALA A 56 8.78 -2.84 -7.55
N ILE A 57 8.55 -3.21 -6.28
CA ILE A 57 9.38 -2.73 -5.15
C ILE A 57 10.84 -3.07 -5.38
N GLY A 58 11.17 -4.29 -5.82
CA GLY A 58 12.56 -4.70 -6.09
C GLY A 58 13.24 -3.91 -7.21
N LEU A 59 12.49 -3.26 -8.12
CA LEU A 59 13.04 -2.39 -9.16
C LEU A 59 13.46 -1.02 -8.61
N VAL A 60 12.72 -0.47 -7.63
CA VAL A 60 12.96 0.85 -7.05
C VAL A 60 13.74 0.81 -5.73
N ILE A 61 13.75 -0.34 -5.07
CA ILE A 61 14.51 -0.62 -3.85
C ILE A 61 15.25 -1.96 -4.07
N PRO A 62 16.39 -1.96 -4.77
CA PRO A 62 17.08 -3.19 -5.18
C PRO A 62 17.41 -4.16 -4.04
N GLU A 63 17.72 -3.65 -2.86
CA GLU A 63 17.99 -4.44 -1.67
C GLU A 63 16.79 -5.26 -1.16
N LEU A 64 15.56 -4.95 -1.61
CA LEU A 64 14.35 -5.71 -1.30
C LEU A 64 13.97 -6.71 -2.40
N ASN A 65 14.75 -6.82 -3.46
CA ASN A 65 14.47 -7.77 -4.53
C ASN A 65 14.41 -9.22 -4.00
N GLY A 66 13.30 -9.90 -4.26
CA GLY A 66 13.06 -11.28 -3.80
C GLY A 66 12.69 -11.44 -2.33
N LYS A 67 12.72 -10.37 -1.51
CA LYS A 67 12.40 -10.45 -0.08
C LYS A 67 10.92 -10.29 0.24
N LEU A 68 10.15 -9.72 -0.67
CA LEU A 68 8.73 -9.48 -0.49
C LEU A 68 7.90 -10.30 -1.46
N ILE A 69 6.84 -10.90 -0.95
CA ILE A 69 5.75 -11.44 -1.75
C ILE A 69 4.49 -10.60 -1.54
N GLY A 70 3.58 -10.59 -2.51
CA GLY A 70 2.40 -9.73 -2.43
C GLY A 70 1.15 -10.38 -2.99
N SER A 71 0.03 -10.02 -2.39
CA SER A 71 -1.32 -10.35 -2.84
C SER A 71 -2.22 -9.12 -2.75
N ALA A 72 -3.36 -9.17 -3.41
CA ALA A 72 -4.38 -8.15 -3.29
C ALA A 72 -5.76 -8.78 -3.09
N GLN A 73 -6.59 -8.11 -2.31
CA GLN A 73 -8.01 -8.41 -2.14
C GLN A 73 -8.77 -7.16 -2.59
N ARG A 74 -9.54 -7.26 -3.66
CA ARG A 74 -10.42 -6.17 -4.05
C ARG A 74 -11.74 -6.27 -3.32
N VAL A 75 -12.22 -5.13 -2.83
CA VAL A 75 -13.38 -5.02 -1.95
C VAL A 75 -14.43 -4.07 -2.54
N PRO A 76 -15.70 -4.14 -2.10
CA PRO A 76 -16.79 -3.30 -2.61
C PRO A 76 -16.71 -1.85 -2.13
N THR A 77 -15.59 -1.18 -2.38
CA THR A 77 -15.41 0.26 -2.14
C THR A 77 -15.05 0.96 -3.45
N PRO A 78 -15.59 2.15 -3.75
CA PRO A 78 -15.33 2.83 -5.02
C PRO A 78 -13.92 3.39 -5.13
N THR A 79 -13.37 3.88 -4.03
CA THR A 79 -11.98 4.34 -3.92
C THR A 79 -11.51 4.25 -2.47
N GLY A 80 -10.21 4.45 -2.24
CA GLY A 80 -9.60 4.28 -0.92
C GLY A 80 -9.13 2.85 -0.69
N SER A 81 -7.82 2.68 -0.69
CA SER A 81 -7.16 1.39 -0.56
C SER A 81 -6.15 1.41 0.59
N THR A 82 -5.87 0.26 1.16
CA THR A 82 -4.85 0.11 2.19
C THR A 82 -3.86 -0.99 1.85
N THR A 83 -2.61 -0.77 2.20
CA THR A 83 -1.55 -1.76 2.12
C THR A 83 -1.09 -2.14 3.52
N ILE A 84 -1.13 -3.43 3.80
CA ILE A 84 -0.65 -4.05 5.04
C ILE A 84 0.67 -4.73 4.70
N LEU A 85 1.75 -4.33 5.34
CA LEU A 85 3.04 -5.00 5.26
C LEU A 85 3.35 -5.68 6.58
N VAL A 86 3.45 -7.00 6.55
CA VAL A 86 4.00 -7.80 7.64
C VAL A 86 5.40 -8.23 7.25
N ALA A 87 6.39 -7.86 8.03
CA ALA A 87 7.79 -8.10 7.71
C ALA A 87 8.60 -8.55 8.93
N LYS A 88 9.53 -9.46 8.70
CA LYS A 88 10.63 -9.73 9.63
C LYS A 88 11.73 -8.72 9.36
N VAL A 89 12.17 -8.04 10.42
CA VAL A 89 13.22 -7.02 10.33
C VAL A 89 14.47 -7.45 11.07
N LYS A 90 15.63 -6.89 10.68
CA LYS A 90 16.94 -7.25 11.24
C LYS A 90 17.14 -6.65 12.62
N LYS A 91 16.74 -5.39 12.81
CA LYS A 91 16.91 -4.66 14.05
C LYS A 91 15.63 -4.79 14.87
N SER A 92 15.79 -5.11 16.16
CA SER A 92 14.68 -5.02 17.10
C SER A 92 14.24 -3.56 17.23
N VAL A 93 12.96 -3.32 17.09
CA VAL A 93 12.35 -1.99 17.16
C VAL A 93 11.04 -2.07 17.92
N THR A 94 10.68 -0.99 18.58
CA THR A 94 9.39 -0.82 19.23
C THR A 94 8.38 -0.13 18.32
N LYS A 95 7.10 -0.19 18.66
CA LYS A 95 6.03 0.57 18.00
C LYS A 95 6.33 2.07 17.98
N ASP A 96 6.77 2.60 19.11
CA ASP A 96 7.04 4.04 19.26
C ASP A 96 8.24 4.48 18.41
N GLU A 97 9.31 3.67 18.33
CA GLU A 97 10.44 3.94 17.44
C GLU A 97 10.04 3.95 15.97
N ILE A 98 9.19 2.99 15.55
CA ILE A 98 8.67 2.95 14.17
C ILE A 98 7.85 4.21 13.91
N ASN A 99 6.88 4.53 14.77
CA ASN A 99 5.98 5.67 14.57
C ASN A 99 6.77 6.99 14.57
N ALA A 100 7.70 7.16 15.48
CA ALA A 100 8.56 8.36 15.54
C ALA A 100 9.39 8.52 14.26
N TYR A 101 9.99 7.42 13.77
CA TYR A 101 10.75 7.46 12.53
C TYR A 101 9.87 7.77 11.32
N MET A 102 8.70 7.13 11.19
CA MET A 102 7.76 7.40 10.09
C MET A 102 7.30 8.86 10.09
N LYS A 103 7.06 9.43 11.27
CA LYS A 103 6.72 10.85 11.44
C LYS A 103 7.86 11.76 10.98
N SER A 104 9.10 11.40 11.30
CA SER A 104 10.29 12.21 10.96
C SER A 104 10.62 12.25 9.46
N VAL A 105 10.15 11.25 8.69
CA VAL A 105 10.38 11.16 7.24
C VAL A 105 9.14 11.53 6.41
N ALA A 106 8.12 12.12 7.06
CA ALA A 106 6.93 12.63 6.38
C ALA A 106 7.31 13.71 5.35
N SER A 107 6.60 13.75 4.23
CA SER A 107 6.87 14.64 3.09
C SER A 107 5.60 14.85 2.27
N ASP A 108 5.64 15.67 1.22
CA ASP A 108 4.52 15.87 0.29
C ASP A 108 4.03 14.57 -0.40
N SER A 109 4.86 13.53 -0.37
CA SER A 109 4.54 12.21 -0.96
C SER A 109 4.18 11.14 0.07
N PHE A 110 4.52 11.37 1.34
CA PHE A 110 4.35 10.41 2.43
C PHE A 110 3.83 11.11 3.67
N ALA A 111 2.54 10.93 3.94
CA ALA A 111 1.90 11.49 5.13
C ALA A 111 1.98 10.54 6.33
N TYR A 112 1.84 11.11 7.51
CA TYR A 112 1.76 10.42 8.79
C TYR A 112 0.42 10.75 9.46
N ASN A 113 -0.28 9.72 9.96
CA ASN A 113 -1.59 9.86 10.58
C ASN A 113 -1.63 9.16 11.95
N GLU A 114 -2.26 9.81 12.93
CA GLU A 114 -2.51 9.29 14.30
C GLU A 114 -4.02 9.14 14.59
N ASP A 115 -4.88 9.56 13.65
CA ASP A 115 -6.33 9.45 13.79
C ASP A 115 -6.85 8.07 13.36
N GLN A 116 -8.00 7.68 13.88
CA GLN A 116 -8.68 6.44 13.52
C GLN A 116 -9.48 6.64 12.23
N ILE A 117 -8.79 6.55 11.09
CA ILE A 117 -9.37 6.75 9.76
C ILE A 117 -9.84 5.45 9.11
N VAL A 118 -10.75 5.60 8.16
CA VAL A 118 -11.25 4.53 7.28
C VAL A 118 -11.13 4.95 5.81
N SER A 119 -11.43 4.04 4.89
CA SER A 119 -11.23 4.27 3.45
C SER A 119 -11.98 5.48 2.88
N SER A 120 -13.10 5.90 3.45
CA SER A 120 -13.83 7.09 3.01
C SER A 120 -13.14 8.41 3.39
N ASP A 121 -12.32 8.41 4.44
CA ASP A 121 -11.64 9.62 4.91
C ASP A 121 -10.48 10.02 4.00
N ILE A 122 -9.95 9.07 3.20
CA ILE A 122 -8.83 9.30 2.29
C ILE A 122 -9.25 9.61 0.85
N ILE A 123 -10.54 9.78 0.58
CA ILE A 123 -11.03 10.16 -0.74
C ILE A 123 -10.54 11.57 -1.09
N GLY A 124 -9.85 11.69 -2.23
CA GLY A 124 -9.24 12.95 -2.67
C GLY A 124 -7.84 13.20 -2.09
N GLU A 125 -7.26 12.24 -1.37
CA GLU A 125 -5.92 12.36 -0.80
C GLU A 125 -4.84 12.52 -1.90
N THR A 126 -3.92 13.44 -1.67
CA THR A 126 -2.86 13.80 -2.63
C THR A 126 -1.50 13.18 -2.32
N HIS A 127 -1.26 12.74 -1.08
CA HIS A 127 -0.03 12.01 -0.75
C HIS A 127 -0.05 10.63 -1.41
N GLY A 128 1.10 10.16 -1.85
CA GLY A 128 1.26 8.82 -2.44
C GLY A 128 1.00 7.70 -1.44
N SER A 129 1.17 7.97 -0.16
CA SER A 129 0.93 7.05 0.94
C SER A 129 0.70 7.81 2.23
N ILE A 130 -0.24 7.34 3.06
CA ILE A 130 -0.50 7.83 4.42
C ILE A 130 -0.16 6.70 5.39
N PHE A 131 0.88 6.85 6.17
CA PHE A 131 1.21 5.88 7.21
C PHE A 131 0.21 5.99 8.37
N ASP A 132 -0.36 4.84 8.76
CA ASP A 132 -1.30 4.76 9.88
C ASP A 132 -0.59 4.28 11.15
N ALA A 133 -0.25 5.21 12.02
CA ALA A 133 0.45 4.93 13.28
C ALA A 133 -0.40 4.12 14.26
N THR A 134 -1.72 4.16 14.13
CA THR A 134 -2.64 3.43 15.00
C THR A 134 -2.56 1.92 14.76
N GLN A 135 -2.20 1.51 13.54
CA GLN A 135 -2.14 0.12 13.07
C GLN A 135 -0.74 -0.52 13.16
N THR A 136 0.25 0.18 13.70
CA THR A 136 1.58 -0.38 13.91
C THR A 136 1.54 -1.45 15.00
N MET A 137 2.03 -2.65 14.67
CA MET A 137 2.18 -3.76 15.61
C MET A 137 3.60 -4.30 15.56
N VAL A 138 4.10 -4.71 16.72
CA VAL A 138 5.40 -5.39 16.86
C VAL A 138 5.16 -6.69 17.63
N GLY A 139 5.53 -7.79 17.03
CA GLY A 139 5.48 -9.12 17.61
C GLY A 139 6.85 -9.62 18.04
N GLU A 140 6.90 -10.88 18.47
CA GLU A 140 8.15 -11.56 18.79
C GLU A 140 9.04 -11.74 17.54
N GLU A 141 10.32 -12.06 17.77
CA GLU A 141 11.32 -12.33 16.71
C GLU A 141 11.42 -11.23 15.63
N ASN A 142 11.24 -9.97 16.01
CA ASN A 142 11.30 -8.81 15.12
C ASN A 142 10.24 -8.84 14.00
N LEU A 143 9.09 -9.44 14.25
CA LEU A 143 7.94 -9.38 13.34
C LEU A 143 7.23 -8.04 13.51
N VAL A 144 7.08 -7.30 12.43
CA VAL A 144 6.48 -5.97 12.41
C VAL A 144 5.34 -5.92 11.40
N GLN A 145 4.21 -5.32 11.79
CA GLN A 145 3.17 -4.91 10.87
C GLN A 145 3.12 -3.39 10.77
N VAL A 146 3.06 -2.88 9.56
CA VAL A 146 2.77 -1.46 9.26
C VAL A 146 1.66 -1.37 8.23
N VAL A 147 0.86 -0.33 8.32
CA VAL A 147 -0.29 -0.09 7.44
C VAL A 147 -0.18 1.29 6.81
N SER A 148 -0.54 1.38 5.55
CA SER A 148 -0.62 2.65 4.83
C SER A 148 -1.88 2.71 3.98
N TRP A 149 -2.45 3.90 3.88
CA TRP A 149 -3.60 4.22 3.05
C TRP A 149 -3.17 4.99 1.80
N TYR A 150 -3.98 4.92 0.74
CA TYR A 150 -3.83 5.74 -0.45
C TYR A 150 -5.15 5.81 -1.22
N ASP A 151 -5.43 6.93 -1.83
CA ASP A 151 -6.46 7.04 -2.86
C ASP A 151 -5.89 6.46 -4.16
N ASN A 152 -6.44 5.35 -4.63
CA ASN A 152 -5.93 4.65 -5.81
C ASN A 152 -6.04 5.46 -7.12
N GLU A 153 -6.80 6.54 -7.13
CA GLU A 153 -6.96 7.47 -8.25
C GLU A 153 -6.14 8.75 -8.02
N ASN A 154 -6.48 9.51 -6.97
CA ASN A 154 -5.93 10.84 -6.74
C ASN A 154 -4.49 10.83 -6.24
N SER A 155 -4.11 9.90 -5.37
CA SER A 155 -2.73 9.76 -4.91
C SER A 155 -1.78 9.50 -6.08
N TYR A 156 -2.14 8.58 -7.00
CA TYR A 156 -1.33 8.30 -8.19
C TYR A 156 -1.23 9.53 -9.11
N THR A 157 -2.35 10.18 -9.41
CA THR A 157 -2.39 11.36 -10.27
C THR A 157 -1.54 12.49 -9.71
N SER A 158 -1.63 12.73 -8.40
CA SER A 158 -0.84 13.74 -7.70
C SER A 158 0.66 13.44 -7.76
N GLN A 159 1.06 12.17 -7.57
CA GLN A 159 2.46 11.76 -7.71
C GLN A 159 2.97 11.88 -9.15
N MET A 160 2.14 11.58 -10.12
CA MET A 160 2.48 11.78 -11.54
C MET A 160 2.74 13.26 -11.84
N VAL A 161 1.88 14.17 -11.35
CA VAL A 161 2.08 15.62 -11.51
C VAL A 161 3.38 16.08 -10.86
N ARG A 162 3.70 15.63 -9.64
CA ARG A 162 4.99 15.94 -8.97
C ARG A 162 6.18 15.44 -9.79
N THR A 163 6.08 14.25 -10.37
CA THR A 163 7.13 13.68 -11.22
C THR A 163 7.32 14.51 -12.50
N ILE A 164 6.22 14.91 -13.15
CA ILE A 164 6.27 15.77 -14.35
C ILE A 164 6.93 17.10 -14.01
N LYS A 165 6.54 17.73 -12.90
CA LYS A 165 7.13 18.98 -12.42
C LYS A 165 8.62 18.84 -12.16
N TYR A 166 9.03 17.77 -11.47
CA TYR A 166 10.45 17.47 -11.23
C TYR A 166 11.25 17.38 -12.53
N PHE A 167 10.74 16.68 -13.55
CA PHE A 167 11.42 16.59 -14.85
C PHE A 167 11.44 17.90 -15.62
N ALA A 168 10.46 18.76 -15.42
CA ALA A 168 10.43 20.07 -16.06
C ALA A 168 11.44 21.08 -15.45
N GLU A 169 11.95 20.79 -14.26
CA GLU A 169 12.91 21.62 -13.52
C GLU A 169 14.37 21.10 -13.66
N LEU A 170 14.62 19.96 -14.38
CA LEU A 170 15.94 19.44 -14.72
C LEU A 170 16.52 20.10 -15.96
#